data_761f5c50d3dc2433d46fa3d53f336be4
#
_entry.id   761f5c50d3dc2433d46fa3d53f336be4
#
_cell.length_a   1.000
_cell.length_b   1.000
_cell.length_c   1.000
_cell.angle_alpha   90.00
_cell.angle_beta   90.00
_cell.angle_gamma   90.00
#
_symmetry.space_group_name_H-M   'P 1'
#
loop_
_entity.id
_entity.type
_entity.pdbx_description
1 polymer ?
#
loop_
_entity_poly.entity_id
_entity_poly.type
_entity_poly.pdbx_seq_one_letter_code
_entity_poly.pdbx_strand_id
1 'polypeptide(L)'
;MCIRDRDDSKPKYINSPEDIVYSKGRHLFAFNIARKYNSKTIIMVEGYMDAVSLHQRGIHNAVASLGTALTEAQGRLLRRSCEKVIIGYDADGAGQAATLRGLEILQNLGCDIRILQIEGAKDPDEFVVKYGPERFQMYVNKAISLVEFKVKMLKKSLDLDNVNDKIKFLNEVISQLGLQNVE
;
A
#
# COMPACT_ATOMS: atom_id res chain seq x y z
N MET A 1 1.74 -20.45 -8.46
CA MET A 1 2.95 -19.60 -8.32
C MET A 1 4.15 -20.51 -8.26
N CYS A 2 5.13 -20.34 -9.16
CA CYS A 2 6.41 -21.05 -9.10
C CYS A 2 7.47 -20.13 -8.54
N ILE A 3 8.21 -20.58 -7.52
CA ILE A 3 9.30 -19.84 -6.91
C ILE A 3 10.59 -20.27 -7.61
N ARG A 4 11.38 -19.30 -8.10
CA ARG A 4 12.72 -19.52 -8.64
C ARG A 4 13.70 -18.89 -7.66
N ASP A 5 14.27 -19.69 -6.77
CA ASP A 5 15.04 -19.19 -5.63
C ASP A 5 16.56 -19.48 -5.68
N ARG A 6 17.03 -20.16 -6.74
CA ARG A 6 18.42 -20.66 -6.76
C ARG A 6 19.36 -20.02 -7.77
N ASP A 7 18.87 -19.10 -8.58
CA ASP A 7 19.69 -18.38 -9.53
C ASP A 7 19.17 -16.93 -9.67
N ASP A 8 20.02 -16.01 -10.12
CA ASP A 8 19.66 -14.60 -10.35
C ASP A 8 18.74 -14.40 -11.56
N SER A 9 18.07 -15.44 -12.02
CA SER A 9 17.17 -15.38 -13.16
C SER A 9 15.90 -14.59 -12.85
N LYS A 10 15.54 -13.68 -13.73
CA LYS A 10 14.29 -12.91 -13.67
C LYS A 10 13.24 -13.52 -14.60
N PRO A 11 11.95 -13.52 -14.22
CA PRO A 11 11.38 -13.00 -12.97
C PRO A 11 11.52 -13.98 -11.81
N LYS A 12 11.67 -13.45 -10.59
CA LYS A 12 11.78 -14.23 -9.34
C LYS A 12 10.54 -15.10 -9.08
N TYR A 13 9.37 -14.62 -9.48
CA TYR A 13 8.10 -15.32 -9.36
C TYR A 13 7.38 -15.39 -10.70
N ILE A 14 6.76 -16.51 -11.00
CA ILE A 14 5.91 -16.70 -12.17
C ILE A 14 4.47 -16.85 -11.67
N ASN A 15 3.61 -15.90 -12.07
CA ASN A 15 2.17 -15.99 -11.81
C ASN A 15 1.50 -16.87 -12.85
N SER A 16 0.42 -17.57 -12.45
CA SER A 16 -0.45 -18.24 -13.39
C SER A 16 -0.98 -17.29 -14.46
N PRO A 17 -1.18 -17.71 -15.70
CA PRO A 17 -1.89 -16.91 -16.69
C PRO A 17 -3.31 -16.60 -16.22
N GLU A 18 -3.91 -15.56 -16.74
CA GLU A 18 -5.32 -15.27 -16.54
C GLU A 18 -6.17 -16.25 -17.36
N ASP A 19 -7.33 -16.63 -16.82
CA ASP A 19 -8.31 -17.46 -17.49
C ASP A 19 -9.74 -17.06 -17.11
N ILE A 20 -10.74 -17.85 -17.53
CA ILE A 20 -12.18 -17.56 -17.29
C ILE A 20 -12.51 -17.46 -15.79
N VAL A 21 -11.79 -18.20 -14.93
CA VAL A 21 -12.05 -18.27 -13.49
C VAL A 21 -11.04 -17.48 -12.66
N TYR A 22 -9.95 -17.03 -13.26
CA TYR A 22 -8.88 -16.33 -12.57
C TYR A 22 -8.44 -15.06 -13.31
N SER A 23 -8.67 -13.92 -12.69
CA SER A 23 -8.17 -12.62 -13.14
C SER A 23 -7.43 -11.91 -12.01
N LYS A 24 -6.16 -11.59 -12.24
CA LYS A 24 -5.29 -10.91 -11.26
C LYS A 24 -5.88 -9.58 -10.80
N GLY A 25 -6.47 -8.85 -11.73
CA GLY A 25 -7.09 -7.56 -11.47
C GLY A 25 -8.38 -7.61 -10.65
N ARG A 26 -8.94 -8.80 -10.39
CA ARG A 26 -10.17 -9.00 -9.62
C ARG A 26 -9.96 -9.62 -8.25
N HIS A 27 -8.77 -10.15 -7.98
CA HIS A 27 -8.47 -10.89 -6.77
C HIS A 27 -7.35 -10.23 -5.98
N LEU A 28 -7.35 -10.45 -4.67
CA LEU A 28 -6.26 -10.12 -3.77
C LEU A 28 -5.80 -11.40 -3.08
N PHE A 29 -4.50 -11.59 -2.97
CA PHE A 29 -3.93 -12.74 -2.26
C PHE A 29 -4.31 -12.68 -0.78
N ALA A 30 -4.63 -13.84 -0.20
CA ALA A 30 -5.05 -14.02 1.19
C ALA A 30 -6.33 -13.27 1.61
N PHE A 31 -7.07 -12.65 0.67
CA PHE A 31 -8.28 -11.91 0.98
C PHE A 31 -9.39 -12.77 1.64
N ASN A 32 -9.49 -14.04 1.23
CA ASN A 32 -10.41 -15.01 1.84
C ASN A 32 -10.12 -15.25 3.33
N ILE A 33 -8.86 -15.16 3.74
CA ILE A 33 -8.44 -15.28 5.13
C ILE A 33 -8.73 -13.97 5.85
N ALA A 34 -8.29 -12.85 5.32
CA ALA A 34 -8.49 -11.52 5.91
C ALA A 34 -9.97 -11.24 6.21
N ARG A 35 -10.88 -11.62 5.31
CA ARG A 35 -12.34 -11.50 5.53
C ARG A 35 -12.86 -12.31 6.71
N LYS A 36 -12.33 -13.50 6.96
CA LYS A 36 -12.76 -14.37 8.07
C LYS A 36 -12.43 -13.76 9.44
N TYR A 37 -11.37 -12.97 9.50
CA TYR A 37 -10.95 -12.28 10.73
C TYR A 37 -11.80 -11.05 11.06
N ASN A 38 -12.78 -10.71 10.21
CA ASN A 38 -13.73 -9.62 10.39
C ASN A 38 -13.04 -8.30 10.83
N SER A 39 -11.85 -8.06 10.31
CA SER A 39 -11.08 -6.86 10.63
C SER A 39 -11.66 -5.67 9.88
N LYS A 40 -11.94 -4.59 10.63
CA LYS A 40 -12.30 -3.30 10.03
C LYS A 40 -11.13 -2.66 9.26
N THR A 41 -9.93 -3.20 9.41
CA THR A 41 -8.71 -2.71 8.79
C THR A 41 -8.06 -3.82 7.98
N ILE A 42 -7.75 -3.55 6.71
CA ILE A 42 -6.95 -4.44 5.86
C ILE A 42 -5.59 -3.78 5.60
N ILE A 43 -4.52 -4.56 5.73
CA ILE A 43 -3.16 -4.17 5.40
C ILE A 43 -2.85 -4.69 4.00
N MET A 44 -2.63 -3.79 3.05
CA MET A 44 -2.31 -4.13 1.68
C MET A 44 -0.82 -4.01 1.46
N VAL A 45 -0.16 -5.11 1.11
CA VAL A 45 1.27 -5.19 0.81
C VAL A 45 1.48 -5.49 -0.66
N GLU A 46 2.71 -5.31 -1.16
CA GLU A 46 3.03 -5.48 -2.57
C GLU A 46 3.18 -6.96 -2.94
N GLY A 47 3.95 -7.70 -2.16
CA GLY A 47 4.35 -9.05 -2.46
C GLY A 47 3.57 -10.15 -1.72
N TYR A 48 3.49 -11.32 -2.33
CA TYR A 48 2.90 -12.50 -1.67
C TYR A 48 3.67 -12.91 -0.43
N MET A 49 5.00 -12.78 -0.48
CA MET A 49 5.86 -13.19 0.63
C MET A 49 5.65 -12.29 1.84
N ASP A 50 5.44 -11.00 1.63
CA ASP A 50 5.06 -10.09 2.72
C ASP A 50 3.77 -10.56 3.39
N ALA A 51 2.73 -10.83 2.60
CA ALA A 51 1.47 -11.31 3.15
C ALA A 51 1.63 -12.66 3.86
N VAL A 52 2.36 -13.62 3.29
CA VAL A 52 2.62 -14.94 3.91
C VAL A 52 3.37 -14.77 5.23
N SER A 53 4.42 -13.97 5.26
CA SER A 53 5.23 -13.72 6.45
C SER A 53 4.42 -13.06 7.57
N LEU A 54 3.57 -12.09 7.23
CA LEU A 54 2.65 -11.44 8.16
C LEU A 54 1.64 -12.46 8.73
N HIS A 55 1.03 -13.29 7.88
CA HIS A 55 0.09 -14.32 8.30
C HIS A 55 0.73 -15.36 9.23
N GLN A 56 1.96 -15.82 8.93
CA GLN A 56 2.71 -16.75 9.78
C GLN A 56 2.94 -16.20 11.19
N ARG A 57 2.90 -14.87 11.36
CA ARG A 57 3.12 -14.17 12.63
C ARG A 57 1.83 -13.62 13.25
N GLY A 58 0.67 -14.13 12.80
CA GLY A 58 -0.62 -13.81 13.39
C GLY A 58 -1.28 -12.52 12.87
N ILE A 59 -0.70 -11.85 11.85
CA ILE A 59 -1.29 -10.67 11.22
C ILE A 59 -2.14 -11.11 10.04
N HIS A 60 -3.35 -11.59 10.33
CA HIS A 60 -4.20 -12.27 9.36
C HIS A 60 -5.04 -11.34 8.47
N ASN A 61 -5.00 -10.05 8.69
CA ASN A 61 -5.67 -9.03 7.89
C ASN A 61 -4.78 -8.44 6.78
N ALA A 62 -3.64 -9.07 6.50
CA ALA A 62 -2.77 -8.71 5.39
C ALA A 62 -3.24 -9.34 4.08
N VAL A 63 -3.20 -8.57 2.99
CA VAL A 63 -3.49 -9.00 1.63
C VAL A 63 -2.44 -8.46 0.67
N ALA A 64 -2.22 -9.12 -0.46
CA ALA A 64 -1.29 -8.63 -1.46
C ALA A 64 -1.95 -8.46 -2.83
N SER A 65 -1.44 -7.50 -3.61
CA SER A 65 -1.73 -7.42 -5.04
C SER A 65 -1.05 -8.59 -5.77
N LEU A 66 -1.61 -8.98 -6.92
CA LEU A 66 -1.12 -10.15 -7.66
C LEU A 66 -0.04 -9.76 -8.69
N GLY A 67 0.92 -8.91 -8.31
CA GLY A 67 1.98 -8.42 -9.19
C GLY A 67 1.47 -7.44 -10.25
N THR A 68 0.39 -6.72 -9.93
CA THR A 68 -0.21 -5.67 -10.75
C THR A 68 -0.50 -4.45 -9.90
N ALA A 69 -0.56 -3.27 -10.53
CA ALA A 69 -1.09 -2.09 -9.84
C ALA A 69 -2.52 -2.35 -9.35
N LEU A 70 -2.92 -1.70 -8.27
CA LEU A 70 -4.26 -1.82 -7.73
C LEU A 70 -5.31 -1.41 -8.77
N THR A 71 -6.31 -2.26 -8.97
CA THR A 71 -7.41 -2.02 -9.90
C THR A 71 -8.65 -1.49 -9.17
N GLU A 72 -9.57 -0.90 -9.93
CA GLU A 72 -10.85 -0.47 -9.41
C GLU A 72 -11.69 -1.64 -8.84
N ALA A 73 -11.64 -2.81 -9.47
CA ALA A 73 -12.32 -4.01 -8.98
C ALA A 73 -11.80 -4.46 -7.61
N GLN A 74 -10.48 -4.46 -7.43
CA GLN A 74 -9.84 -4.73 -6.14
C GLN A 74 -10.18 -3.65 -5.10
N GLY A 75 -10.19 -2.37 -5.51
CA GLY A 75 -10.61 -1.27 -4.64
C GLY A 75 -12.05 -1.40 -4.15
N ARG A 76 -12.98 -1.76 -5.02
CA ARG A 76 -14.38 -2.04 -4.65
C ARG A 76 -14.50 -3.24 -3.71
N LEU A 77 -13.65 -4.24 -3.87
CA LEU A 77 -13.59 -5.40 -2.98
C LEU A 77 -13.18 -4.98 -1.57
N LEU A 78 -12.13 -4.17 -1.45
CA LEU A 78 -11.65 -3.61 -0.19
C LEU A 78 -12.72 -2.73 0.46
N ARG A 79 -13.32 -1.80 -0.29
CA ARG A 79 -14.33 -0.88 0.22
C ARG A 79 -15.55 -1.56 0.84
N ARG A 80 -15.95 -2.72 0.30
CA ARG A 80 -17.07 -3.52 0.85
C ARG A 80 -16.69 -4.31 2.09
N SER A 81 -15.41 -4.51 2.34
CA SER A 81 -14.93 -5.49 3.33
C SER A 81 -14.27 -4.86 4.53
N CYS A 82 -13.84 -3.60 4.46
CA CYS A 82 -13.20 -2.90 5.56
C CYS A 82 -13.52 -1.40 5.55
N GLU A 83 -13.31 -0.76 6.69
CA GLU A 83 -13.45 0.68 6.86
C GLU A 83 -12.15 1.40 6.50
N LYS A 84 -10.99 0.76 6.77
CA LYS A 84 -9.65 1.31 6.61
C LYS A 84 -8.75 0.39 5.81
N VAL A 85 -8.00 0.96 4.90
CA VAL A 85 -6.94 0.28 4.14
C VAL A 85 -5.59 0.89 4.49
N ILE A 86 -4.68 0.07 5.01
CA ILE A 86 -3.31 0.48 5.30
C ILE A 86 -2.41 -0.04 4.19
N ILE A 87 -1.73 0.87 3.51
CA ILE A 87 -0.84 0.55 2.40
C ILE A 87 0.59 0.42 2.94
N GLY A 88 1.16 -0.77 2.84
CA GLY A 88 2.53 -1.09 3.20
C GLY A 88 3.33 -1.47 1.96
N TYR A 89 3.48 -0.52 1.02
CA TYR A 89 4.33 -0.69 -0.16
C TYR A 89 5.73 -0.16 0.10
N ASP A 90 6.70 -0.72 -0.63
CA ASP A 90 8.08 -0.26 -0.56
C ASP A 90 8.19 1.21 -0.95
N ALA A 91 8.95 1.96 -0.16
CA ALA A 91 9.16 3.39 -0.39
C ALA A 91 10.07 3.68 -1.61
N ASP A 92 10.58 2.65 -2.28
CA ASP A 92 11.59 2.77 -3.33
C ASP A 92 10.97 3.13 -4.70
N GLY A 93 11.39 4.27 -5.17
CA GLY A 93 11.13 5.06 -6.38
C GLY A 93 10.44 4.48 -7.62
N ALA A 94 10.63 3.24 -8.01
CA ALA A 94 10.08 2.72 -9.26
C ALA A 94 8.57 2.37 -9.20
N GLY A 95 8.06 2.08 -8.02
CA GLY A 95 6.65 1.76 -7.75
C GLY A 95 5.78 2.98 -7.43
N GLN A 96 6.35 4.15 -7.16
CA GLN A 96 5.61 5.32 -6.63
C GLN A 96 4.47 5.79 -7.53
N ALA A 97 4.66 5.88 -8.84
CA ALA A 97 3.60 6.33 -9.76
C ALA A 97 2.44 5.32 -9.84
N ALA A 98 2.74 4.03 -9.84
CA ALA A 98 1.72 2.97 -9.81
C ALA A 98 0.99 2.93 -8.47
N THR A 99 1.73 3.13 -7.39
CA THR A 99 1.21 3.24 -6.02
C THR A 99 0.27 4.44 -5.90
N LEU A 100 0.67 5.63 -6.35
CA LEU A 100 -0.16 6.83 -6.30
C LEU A 100 -1.48 6.66 -7.07
N ARG A 101 -1.46 6.07 -8.27
CA ARG A 101 -2.70 5.76 -9.02
C ARG A 101 -3.62 4.81 -8.25
N GLY A 102 -3.05 3.78 -7.62
CA GLY A 102 -3.81 2.86 -6.78
C GLY A 102 -4.46 3.55 -5.57
N LEU A 103 -3.73 4.49 -4.96
CA LEU A 103 -4.24 5.30 -3.85
C LEU A 103 -5.38 6.22 -4.28
N GLU A 104 -5.29 6.82 -5.47
CA GLU A 104 -6.37 7.63 -6.05
C GLU A 104 -7.64 6.81 -6.30
N ILE A 105 -7.51 5.58 -6.80
CA ILE A 105 -8.65 4.67 -6.97
C ILE A 105 -9.34 4.42 -5.63
N LEU A 106 -8.60 4.11 -4.57
CA LEU A 106 -9.17 3.87 -3.24
C LEU A 106 -9.80 5.15 -2.67
N GLN A 107 -9.18 6.30 -2.88
CA GLN A 107 -9.71 7.60 -2.44
C GLN A 107 -11.03 7.92 -3.12
N ASN A 108 -11.12 7.75 -4.44
CA ASN A 108 -12.35 7.96 -5.21
C ASN A 108 -13.48 7.01 -4.81
N LEU A 109 -13.15 5.84 -4.30
CA LEU A 109 -14.11 4.88 -3.75
C LEU A 109 -14.51 5.18 -2.29
N GLY A 110 -13.97 6.22 -1.68
CA GLY A 110 -14.27 6.64 -0.31
C GLY A 110 -13.69 5.74 0.77
N CYS A 111 -12.55 5.10 0.52
CA CYS A 111 -11.81 4.34 1.53
C CYS A 111 -11.03 5.28 2.47
N ASP A 112 -10.98 4.99 3.78
CA ASP A 112 -9.98 5.60 4.69
C ASP A 112 -8.62 4.96 4.41
N ILE A 113 -7.73 5.70 3.76
CA ILE A 113 -6.41 5.23 3.36
C ILE A 113 -5.37 5.74 4.35
N ARG A 114 -4.56 4.81 4.83
CA ARG A 114 -3.38 5.12 5.65
C ARG A 114 -2.14 4.53 5.02
N ILE A 115 -1.03 5.21 5.18
CA ILE A 115 0.27 4.80 4.65
C ILE A 115 1.15 4.32 5.80
N LEU A 116 1.55 3.06 5.73
CA LEU A 116 2.50 2.46 6.64
C LEU A 116 3.90 2.96 6.29
N GLN A 117 4.59 3.52 7.25
CA GLN A 117 5.99 3.93 7.11
C GLN A 117 6.84 3.10 8.05
N ILE A 118 7.53 2.09 7.53
CA ILE A 118 8.46 1.25 8.28
C ILE A 118 9.88 1.80 8.13
N GLU A 119 10.68 1.67 9.18
CA GLU A 119 12.07 2.10 9.21
C GLU A 119 12.97 0.94 9.64
N GLY A 120 14.17 0.84 9.05
CA GLY A 120 15.16 -0.19 9.38
C GLY A 120 14.93 -1.55 8.72
N ALA A 121 14.01 -1.63 7.76
CA ALA A 121 13.78 -2.76 6.87
C ALA A 121 13.30 -2.25 5.50
N LYS A 122 13.53 -3.05 4.45
CA LYS A 122 13.15 -2.68 3.07
C LYS A 122 11.68 -2.96 2.77
N ASP A 123 11.10 -3.98 3.41
CA ASP A 123 9.75 -4.46 3.16
C ASP A 123 9.10 -4.99 4.46
N PRO A 124 7.78 -5.22 4.48
CA PRO A 124 7.06 -5.75 5.63
C PRO A 124 7.54 -7.12 6.09
N ASP A 125 7.99 -8.00 5.17
CA ASP A 125 8.54 -9.32 5.49
C ASP A 125 9.81 -9.17 6.33
N GLU A 126 10.81 -8.45 5.83
CA GLU A 126 12.06 -8.20 6.57
C GLU A 126 11.78 -7.53 7.92
N PHE A 127 10.85 -6.56 7.96
CA PHE A 127 10.52 -5.86 9.19
C PHE A 127 9.96 -6.80 10.25
N VAL A 128 8.95 -7.60 9.89
CA VAL A 128 8.30 -8.47 10.88
C VAL A 128 9.19 -9.64 11.31
N VAL A 129 10.09 -10.10 10.44
CA VAL A 129 11.13 -11.08 10.78
C VAL A 129 12.10 -10.52 11.80
N LYS A 130 12.56 -9.29 11.60
CA LYS A 130 13.61 -8.65 12.40
C LYS A 130 13.10 -8.10 13.73
N TYR A 131 11.91 -7.53 13.74
CA TYR A 131 11.41 -6.74 14.86
C TYR A 131 10.17 -7.33 15.54
N GLY A 132 9.56 -8.36 14.97
CA GLY A 132 8.38 -9.02 15.51
C GLY A 132 7.04 -8.36 15.17
N PRO A 133 5.94 -9.11 15.36
CA PRO A 133 4.59 -8.67 15.02
C PRO A 133 4.09 -7.51 15.91
N GLU A 134 4.47 -7.46 17.19
CA GLU A 134 4.05 -6.40 18.11
C GLU A 134 4.56 -5.04 17.64
N ARG A 135 5.84 -4.99 17.24
CA ARG A 135 6.45 -3.76 16.74
C ARG A 135 5.84 -3.36 15.41
N PHE A 136 5.57 -4.32 14.54
CA PHE A 136 4.86 -4.06 13.29
C PHE A 136 3.47 -3.45 13.56
N GLN A 137 2.71 -3.99 14.50
CA GLN A 137 1.40 -3.45 14.88
C GLN A 137 1.48 -2.02 15.42
N MET A 138 2.55 -1.67 16.13
CA MET A 138 2.77 -0.27 16.55
C MET A 138 2.91 0.67 15.35
N TYR A 139 3.61 0.24 14.29
CA TYR A 139 3.74 1.03 13.06
C TYR A 139 2.42 1.10 12.28
N VAL A 140 1.67 0.01 12.25
CA VAL A 140 0.31 -0.03 11.68
C VAL A 140 -0.60 1.00 12.37
N ASN A 141 -0.55 1.09 13.69
CA ASN A 141 -1.33 2.04 14.47
C ASN A 141 -0.91 3.51 14.26
N LYS A 142 0.35 3.73 13.87
CA LYS A 142 0.92 5.05 13.55
C LYS A 142 0.85 5.41 12.07
N ALA A 143 0.20 4.58 11.25
CA ALA A 143 0.07 4.84 9.83
C ALA A 143 -0.59 6.21 9.57
N ILE A 144 0.04 7.01 8.71
CA ILE A 144 -0.35 8.38 8.42
C ILE A 144 -1.41 8.46 7.34
N SER A 145 -2.16 9.55 7.28
CA SER A 145 -3.13 9.77 6.22
C SER A 145 -2.45 9.95 4.85
N LEU A 146 -3.20 9.69 3.78
CA LEU A 146 -2.71 9.91 2.42
C LEU A 146 -2.30 11.36 2.18
N VAL A 147 -3.05 12.32 2.72
CA VAL A 147 -2.74 13.75 2.61
C VAL A 147 -1.42 14.06 3.31
N GLU A 148 -1.25 13.58 4.55
CA GLU A 148 0.01 13.77 5.30
C GLU A 148 1.20 13.14 4.56
N PHE A 149 1.03 11.98 3.97
CA PHE A 149 2.05 11.32 3.18
C PHE A 149 2.44 12.15 1.95
N LYS A 150 1.45 12.62 1.17
CA LYS A 150 1.68 13.48 0.00
C LYS A 150 2.41 14.78 0.38
N VAL A 151 1.98 15.42 1.47
CA VAL A 151 2.65 16.63 2.00
C VAL A 151 4.11 16.34 2.38
N LYS A 152 4.37 15.21 3.06
CA LYS A 152 5.75 14.81 3.39
C LYS A 152 6.61 14.57 2.14
N MET A 153 6.04 13.96 1.10
CA MET A 153 6.75 13.75 -0.16
C MET A 153 7.07 15.07 -0.85
N LEU A 154 6.09 15.97 -0.95
CA LEU A 154 6.30 17.32 -1.52
C LEU A 154 7.39 18.09 -0.78
N LYS A 155 7.38 18.03 0.56
CA LYS A 155 8.42 18.67 1.38
C LYS A 155 9.82 18.12 1.12
N LYS A 156 9.94 16.84 0.77
CA LYS A 156 11.24 16.24 0.42
C LYS A 156 11.73 16.60 -0.98
N SER A 157 10.82 16.91 -1.90
CA SER A 157 11.13 17.19 -3.31
C SER A 157 11.39 18.65 -3.64
N LEU A 158 11.05 19.57 -2.74
CA LEU A 158 11.13 21.01 -2.94
C LEU A 158 12.12 21.63 -1.93
N ASP A 159 12.85 22.65 -2.39
CA ASP A 159 13.70 23.46 -1.52
C ASP A 159 12.83 24.57 -0.87
N LEU A 160 12.46 24.36 0.37
CA LEU A 160 11.61 25.30 1.11
C LEU A 160 12.33 26.59 1.52
N ASP A 161 13.62 26.76 1.25
CA ASP A 161 14.30 28.04 1.39
C ASP A 161 14.12 28.91 0.15
N ASN A 162 13.81 28.30 -1.00
CA ASN A 162 13.48 29.01 -2.23
C ASN A 162 12.01 29.50 -2.23
N VAL A 163 11.79 30.79 -2.53
CA VAL A 163 10.46 31.40 -2.54
C VAL A 163 9.50 30.74 -3.56
N ASN A 164 10.00 30.43 -4.77
CA ASN A 164 9.18 29.80 -5.81
C ASN A 164 8.73 28.40 -5.41
N ASP A 165 9.61 27.62 -4.81
CA ASP A 165 9.30 26.28 -4.32
C ASP A 165 8.35 26.33 -3.12
N LYS A 166 8.46 27.33 -2.25
CA LYS A 166 7.46 27.59 -1.19
C LYS A 166 6.06 27.84 -1.76
N ILE A 167 5.96 28.69 -2.77
CA ILE A 167 4.67 29.00 -3.42
C ILE A 167 4.10 27.72 -4.06
N LYS A 168 4.94 26.95 -4.78
CA LYS A 168 4.54 25.68 -5.39
C LYS A 168 4.07 24.67 -4.35
N PHE A 169 4.81 24.55 -3.24
CA PHE A 169 4.43 23.68 -2.12
C PHE A 169 3.07 24.07 -1.54
N LEU A 170 2.84 25.35 -1.25
CA LEU A 170 1.58 25.83 -0.69
C LEU A 170 0.39 25.58 -1.62
N ASN A 171 0.54 25.88 -2.91
CA ASN A 171 -0.51 25.64 -3.91
C ASN A 171 -0.87 24.17 -4.02
N GLU A 172 0.12 23.30 -4.02
CA GLU A 172 -0.09 21.86 -4.09
C GLU A 172 -0.77 21.30 -2.83
N VAL A 173 -0.37 21.77 -1.65
CA VAL A 173 -1.01 21.40 -0.36
C VAL A 173 -2.47 21.86 -0.32
N ILE A 174 -2.76 23.09 -0.73
CA ILE A 174 -4.12 23.63 -0.81
C ILE A 174 -4.98 22.77 -1.75
N SER A 175 -4.44 22.41 -2.93
CA SER A 175 -5.11 21.52 -3.88
C SER A 175 -5.43 20.16 -3.28
N GLN A 176 -4.49 19.55 -2.55
CA GLN A 176 -4.68 18.24 -1.91
C GLN A 176 -5.73 18.28 -0.77
N LEU A 177 -5.90 19.42 -0.12
CA LEU A 177 -6.90 19.63 0.94
C LEU A 177 -8.29 19.94 0.39
N GLY A 178 -8.45 20.10 -0.93
CA GLY A 178 -9.73 20.47 -1.54
C GLY A 178 -10.19 21.91 -1.22
N LEU A 179 -9.25 22.78 -0.79
CA LEU A 179 -9.55 24.16 -0.39
C LEU A 179 -9.59 25.12 -1.57
N GLN A 180 -9.64 24.64 -2.81
CA GLN A 180 -9.62 25.50 -4.01
C GLN A 180 -10.92 26.27 -4.27
N ASN A 181 -11.99 26.08 -3.48
CA ASN A 181 -13.30 26.72 -3.64
C ASN A 181 -13.87 27.24 -2.32
N VAL A 182 -13.08 27.95 -1.54
CA VAL A 182 -13.64 28.82 -0.48
C VAL A 182 -13.59 30.24 -1.04
N GLU A 183 -14.61 30.62 -1.81
CA GLU A 183 -14.97 32.01 -2.06
C GLU A 183 -15.74 32.58 -0.86
#